data_2c6a6bb6144c2225823df5e38e20cd1f
#
_entry.id   2c6a6bb6144c2225823df5e38e20cd1f
#
_cell.length_a   1.000
_cell.length_b   1.000
_cell.length_c   1.000
_cell.angle_alpha   90.00
_cell.angle_beta   90.00
_cell.angle_gamma   90.00
#
_symmetry.space_group_name_H-M   'P 1'
#
loop_
_entity.id
_entity.type
_entity.pdbx_description
1 polymer ?
#
loop_
_entity_poly.entity_id
_entity_poly.type
_entity_poly.pdbx_seq_one_letter_code
_entity_poly.pdbx_strand_id
1 'polypeptide(L)'
;RISQMGMSYLVYPGAHHTRFHHALGCMHIMQKAIEVLRFKGVLISDEEENALLIAILLHDIGHGPFSHAMEHSIVEAVNHESISLLFMNKLNKEFEGKLALAIKIFKGDYHRKFMLQLVSSQLDMDRMDYLKRDSFYTGVAEGNINSDRLIQMLNVVDEVLVLEEKGIYSIEKF
;
A
#
# COMPACT_ATOMS: atom_id res chain seq x y z
N ARG A 1 9.51 7.42 -12.30
CA ARG A 1 10.55 6.48 -12.82
C ARG A 1 11.63 6.14 -11.78
N ILE A 2 11.37 6.37 -10.50
CA ILE A 2 12.29 6.05 -9.40
C ILE A 2 12.30 4.53 -9.23
N SER A 3 13.49 3.93 -9.13
CA SER A 3 13.67 2.50 -8.88
C SER A 3 13.07 2.13 -7.51
N GLN A 4 12.31 1.03 -7.44
CA GLN A 4 11.74 0.53 -6.18
C GLN A 4 12.83 0.14 -5.19
N MET A 5 13.81 -0.60 -5.66
CA MET A 5 14.85 -1.19 -4.83
C MET A 5 16.19 -0.44 -4.90
N GLY A 6 16.19 0.84 -5.26
CA GLY A 6 17.41 1.64 -5.35
C GLY A 6 18.44 1.05 -6.31
N MET A 7 19.63 0.73 -5.82
CA MET A 7 20.74 0.16 -6.60
C MET A 7 20.81 -1.38 -6.55
N SER A 8 19.80 -2.05 -6.06
CA SER A 8 19.79 -3.52 -5.93
C SER A 8 19.97 -4.24 -7.27
N TYR A 9 19.68 -3.60 -8.38
CA TYR A 9 19.95 -4.15 -9.73
C TYR A 9 21.42 -4.47 -10.00
N LEU A 10 22.35 -3.90 -9.24
CA LEU A 10 23.79 -4.24 -9.33
C LEU A 10 24.07 -5.66 -8.83
N VAL A 11 23.23 -6.20 -7.94
CA VAL A 11 23.34 -7.57 -7.39
C VAL A 11 22.29 -8.47 -8.02
N TYR A 12 21.07 -7.94 -8.25
CA TYR A 12 19.93 -8.64 -8.84
C TYR A 12 19.59 -8.01 -10.19
N PRO A 13 20.14 -8.50 -11.30
CA PRO A 13 20.03 -7.83 -12.61
C PRO A 13 18.60 -7.62 -13.11
N GLY A 14 17.62 -8.35 -12.59
CA GLY A 14 16.21 -8.19 -12.91
C GLY A 14 15.50 -7.07 -12.14
N ALA A 15 16.10 -6.50 -11.09
CA ALA A 15 15.46 -5.56 -10.17
C ALA A 15 15.34 -4.13 -10.75
N HIS A 16 14.67 -3.99 -11.91
CA HIS A 16 14.47 -2.71 -12.61
C HIS A 16 13.07 -2.13 -12.48
N HIS A 17 12.20 -2.75 -11.70
CA HIS A 17 10.85 -2.23 -11.48
C HIS A 17 10.89 -0.92 -10.67
N THR A 18 9.88 -0.10 -10.90
CA THR A 18 9.82 1.26 -10.37
C THR A 18 8.74 1.39 -9.30
N ARG A 19 8.82 2.43 -8.47
CA ARG A 19 7.75 2.80 -7.53
C ARG A 19 6.41 3.02 -8.20
N PHE A 20 6.39 3.44 -9.46
CA PHE A 20 5.15 3.54 -10.23
C PHE A 20 4.51 2.18 -10.51
N HIS A 21 5.30 1.16 -10.85
CA HIS A 21 4.78 -0.20 -11.02
C HIS A 21 4.23 -0.76 -9.70
N HIS A 22 4.94 -0.50 -8.60
CA HIS A 22 4.50 -0.86 -7.26
C HIS A 22 3.19 -0.16 -6.89
N ALA A 23 3.10 1.16 -7.02
CA ALA A 23 1.89 1.92 -6.73
C ALA A 23 0.66 1.43 -7.51
N LEU A 24 0.81 1.11 -8.80
CA LEU A 24 -0.26 0.51 -9.61
C LEU A 24 -0.62 -0.91 -9.14
N GLY A 25 0.37 -1.68 -8.72
CA GLY A 25 0.15 -3.01 -8.15
C GLY A 25 -0.63 -2.96 -6.84
N CYS A 26 -0.25 -2.07 -5.93
CA CYS A 26 -0.97 -1.83 -4.68
C CYS A 26 -2.42 -1.42 -4.94
N MET A 27 -2.65 -0.53 -5.90
CA MET A 27 -4.00 -0.10 -6.29
C MET A 27 -4.83 -1.28 -6.81
N HIS A 28 -4.25 -2.14 -7.65
CA HIS A 28 -4.93 -3.34 -8.15
C HIS A 28 -5.27 -4.34 -7.03
N ILE A 29 -4.36 -4.55 -6.09
CA ILE A 29 -4.59 -5.43 -4.93
C ILE A 29 -5.65 -4.82 -4.01
N MET A 30 -5.64 -3.50 -3.79
CA MET A 30 -6.66 -2.79 -3.03
C MET A 30 -8.06 -2.98 -3.63
N GLN A 31 -8.19 -2.86 -4.94
CA GLN A 31 -9.47 -3.10 -5.62
C GLN A 31 -9.99 -4.50 -5.36
N LYS A 32 -9.14 -5.52 -5.49
CA LYS A 32 -9.52 -6.91 -5.15
C LYS A 32 -9.95 -7.07 -3.69
N ALA A 33 -9.24 -6.44 -2.77
CA ALA A 33 -9.57 -6.48 -1.34
C ALA A 33 -10.95 -5.86 -1.08
N ILE A 34 -11.25 -4.71 -1.69
CA ILE A 34 -12.56 -4.06 -1.58
C ILE A 34 -13.67 -4.96 -2.14
N GLU A 35 -13.47 -5.58 -3.30
CA GLU A 35 -14.44 -6.52 -3.90
C GLU A 35 -14.72 -7.71 -2.95
N VAL A 36 -13.69 -8.31 -2.37
CA VAL A 36 -13.83 -9.42 -1.42
C VAL A 36 -14.56 -8.97 -0.15
N LEU A 37 -14.22 -7.82 0.41
CA LEU A 37 -14.87 -7.29 1.61
C LEU A 37 -16.36 -6.97 1.34
N ARG A 38 -16.68 -6.35 0.21
CA ARG A 38 -18.07 -6.11 -0.22
C ARG A 38 -18.83 -7.42 -0.38
N PHE A 39 -18.22 -8.43 -1.00
CA PHE A 39 -18.83 -9.75 -1.16
C PHE A 39 -19.17 -10.40 0.20
N LYS A 40 -18.36 -10.12 1.23
CA LYS A 40 -18.58 -10.58 2.62
C LYS A 40 -19.55 -9.71 3.41
N GLY A 41 -20.17 -8.70 2.77
CA GLY A 41 -21.19 -7.85 3.39
C GLY A 41 -20.63 -6.60 4.10
N VAL A 42 -19.33 -6.30 3.96
CA VAL A 42 -18.77 -5.03 4.46
C VAL A 42 -19.25 -3.90 3.57
N LEU A 43 -19.97 -2.96 4.15
CA LEU A 43 -20.47 -1.80 3.40
C LEU A 43 -19.30 -0.83 3.14
N ILE A 44 -18.93 -0.66 1.90
CA ILE A 44 -17.94 0.30 1.42
C ILE A 44 -18.61 1.10 0.29
N SER A 45 -18.77 2.41 0.49
CA SER A 45 -19.36 3.28 -0.53
C SER A 45 -18.42 3.49 -1.71
N ASP A 46 -18.92 3.98 -2.84
CA ASP A 46 -18.06 4.30 -4.00
C ASP A 46 -17.12 5.47 -3.71
N GLU A 47 -17.52 6.40 -2.82
CA GLU A 47 -16.64 7.47 -2.36
C GLU A 47 -15.47 6.93 -1.50
N GLU A 48 -15.76 5.99 -0.61
CA GLU A 48 -14.74 5.31 0.22
C GLU A 48 -13.81 4.44 -0.64
N GLU A 49 -14.33 3.72 -1.63
CA GLU A 49 -13.53 2.96 -2.59
C GLU A 49 -12.55 3.88 -3.34
N ASN A 50 -13.07 4.96 -3.94
CA ASN A 50 -12.23 5.92 -4.65
C ASN A 50 -11.16 6.52 -3.73
N ALA A 51 -11.51 6.83 -2.48
CA ALA A 51 -10.57 7.37 -1.50
C ALA A 51 -9.48 6.35 -1.13
N LEU A 52 -9.81 5.07 -0.94
CA LEU A 52 -8.85 3.99 -0.69
C LEU A 52 -7.90 3.79 -1.87
N LEU A 53 -8.43 3.78 -3.10
CA LEU A 53 -7.62 3.64 -4.32
C LEU A 53 -6.67 4.83 -4.49
N ILE A 54 -7.10 6.06 -4.20
CA ILE A 54 -6.25 7.24 -4.24
C ILE A 54 -5.21 7.20 -3.12
N ALA A 55 -5.60 6.84 -1.89
CA ALA A 55 -4.70 6.77 -0.75
C ALA A 55 -3.55 5.78 -1.01
N ILE A 56 -3.87 4.56 -1.47
CA ILE A 56 -2.85 3.55 -1.76
C ILE A 56 -2.03 3.88 -3.01
N LEU A 57 -2.59 4.53 -4.03
CA LEU A 57 -1.84 4.96 -5.20
C LEU A 57 -0.78 6.01 -4.86
N LEU A 58 -1.06 6.87 -3.88
CA LEU A 58 -0.22 8.01 -3.52
C LEU A 58 0.59 7.79 -2.24
N HIS A 59 0.47 6.63 -1.57
CA HIS A 59 1.11 6.39 -0.27
C HIS A 59 2.62 6.61 -0.32
N ASP A 60 3.27 6.19 -1.40
CA ASP A 60 4.72 6.21 -1.62
C ASP A 60 5.22 7.40 -2.46
N ILE A 61 4.36 8.38 -2.81
CA ILE A 61 4.74 9.50 -3.69
C ILE A 61 5.84 10.39 -3.09
N GLY A 62 6.01 10.35 -1.78
CA GLY A 62 7.04 11.10 -1.04
C GLY A 62 8.44 10.49 -1.10
N HIS A 63 8.58 9.28 -1.62
CA HIS A 63 9.90 8.66 -1.74
C HIS A 63 10.76 9.29 -2.83
N GLY A 64 11.98 9.69 -2.46
CA GLY A 64 13.02 10.13 -3.39
C GLY A 64 13.82 8.97 -4.01
N PRO A 65 14.76 9.26 -4.92
CA PRO A 65 15.74 8.29 -5.37
C PRO A 65 16.54 7.74 -4.19
N PHE A 66 16.81 6.43 -4.18
CA PHE A 66 17.54 5.71 -3.12
C PHE A 66 16.86 5.75 -1.74
N SER A 67 15.67 6.33 -1.65
CA SER A 67 14.72 6.33 -0.54
C SER A 67 15.34 6.21 0.85
N HIS A 68 15.19 5.08 1.53
CA HIS A 68 15.63 4.89 2.92
C HIS A 68 17.13 5.16 3.16
N ALA A 69 17.99 4.92 2.17
CA ALA A 69 19.41 5.23 2.30
C ALA A 69 19.69 6.75 2.37
N MET A 70 18.79 7.57 1.82
CA MET A 70 18.94 9.02 1.77
C MET A 70 18.13 9.75 2.85
N GLU A 71 17.12 9.14 3.43
CA GLU A 71 16.27 9.73 4.50
C GLU A 71 17.08 10.19 5.71
N HIS A 72 18.16 9.47 6.04
CA HIS A 72 19.03 9.81 7.16
C HIS A 72 20.25 10.67 6.77
N SER A 73 20.48 10.87 5.46
CA SER A 73 21.71 11.51 4.96
C SER A 73 21.50 12.92 4.44
N ILE A 74 20.31 13.24 3.91
CA ILE A 74 20.07 14.53 3.21
C ILE A 74 19.16 15.44 4.00
N VAL A 75 18.12 14.92 4.65
CA VAL A 75 17.16 15.73 5.41
C VAL A 75 16.87 15.04 6.73
N GLU A 76 17.40 15.60 7.81
CA GLU A 76 17.12 15.11 9.16
C GLU A 76 15.63 15.32 9.51
N ALA A 77 14.99 14.31 10.11
CA ALA A 77 13.64 14.35 10.67
C ALA A 77 12.48 14.50 9.67
N VAL A 78 12.67 14.31 8.36
CA VAL A 78 11.57 14.29 7.39
C VAL A 78 11.43 12.89 6.82
N ASN A 79 10.34 12.21 7.17
CA ASN A 79 9.99 10.91 6.62
C ASN A 79 9.21 11.04 5.30
N HIS A 80 9.24 9.99 4.48
CA HIS A 80 8.54 9.93 3.20
C HIS A 80 7.01 10.09 3.33
N GLU A 81 6.41 9.67 4.45
CA GLU A 81 4.98 9.82 4.69
C GLU A 81 4.57 11.29 4.81
N SER A 82 5.38 12.10 5.53
CA SER A 82 5.17 13.54 5.64
C SER A 82 5.26 14.23 4.26
N ILE A 83 6.21 13.80 3.44
CA ILE A 83 6.36 14.31 2.06
C ILE A 83 5.17 13.85 1.21
N SER A 84 4.72 12.59 1.33
CA SER A 84 3.52 12.09 0.64
C SER A 84 2.31 12.94 0.98
N LEU A 85 2.09 13.29 2.25
CA LEU A 85 1.03 14.18 2.67
C LEU A 85 1.12 15.58 2.07
N LEU A 86 2.32 16.14 1.93
CA LEU A 86 2.50 17.43 1.25
C LEU A 86 2.07 17.36 -0.21
N PHE A 87 2.47 16.31 -0.93
CA PHE A 87 2.03 16.07 -2.31
C PHE A 87 0.52 15.87 -2.40
N MET A 88 -0.05 15.03 -1.55
CA MET A 88 -1.50 14.77 -1.52
C MET A 88 -2.29 16.06 -1.25
N ASN A 89 -1.84 16.90 -0.32
CA ASN A 89 -2.48 18.20 -0.04
C ASN A 89 -2.38 19.18 -1.23
N LYS A 90 -1.25 19.18 -1.94
CA LYS A 90 -1.08 20.00 -3.16
C LYS A 90 -2.04 19.52 -4.25
N LEU A 91 -2.04 18.22 -4.53
CA LEU A 91 -2.96 17.60 -5.50
C LEU A 91 -4.43 17.83 -5.12
N ASN A 92 -4.77 17.76 -3.83
CA ASN A 92 -6.14 18.04 -3.37
C ASN A 92 -6.61 19.44 -3.72
N LYS A 93 -5.72 20.44 -3.69
CA LYS A 93 -6.03 21.81 -4.13
C LYS A 93 -6.22 21.87 -5.65
N GLU A 94 -5.36 21.20 -6.42
CA GLU A 94 -5.43 21.17 -7.88
C GLU A 94 -6.69 20.43 -8.38
N PHE A 95 -7.13 19.40 -7.64
CA PHE A 95 -8.34 18.60 -7.94
C PHE A 95 -9.57 19.03 -7.12
N GLU A 96 -9.66 20.28 -6.71
CA GLU A 96 -10.87 20.87 -6.11
C GLU A 96 -11.41 20.11 -4.89
N GLY A 97 -10.52 19.56 -4.06
CA GLY A 97 -10.88 18.87 -2.82
C GLY A 97 -11.20 17.37 -2.97
N LYS A 98 -11.10 16.80 -4.16
CA LYS A 98 -11.46 15.39 -4.42
C LYS A 98 -10.62 14.36 -3.67
N LEU A 99 -9.45 14.73 -3.14
CA LEU A 99 -8.59 13.84 -2.36
C LEU A 99 -8.83 13.96 -0.84
N ALA A 100 -9.78 14.78 -0.41
CA ALA A 100 -9.96 15.07 1.02
C ALA A 100 -10.20 13.81 1.88
N LEU A 101 -11.03 12.88 1.42
CA LEU A 101 -11.29 11.62 2.12
C LEU A 101 -10.07 10.69 2.11
N ALA A 102 -9.36 10.60 0.97
CA ALA A 102 -8.14 9.82 0.87
C ALA A 102 -7.06 10.29 1.85
N ILE A 103 -6.91 11.61 2.01
CA ILE A 103 -5.99 12.22 2.99
C ILE A 103 -6.40 11.88 4.43
N LYS A 104 -7.71 11.92 4.74
CA LYS A 104 -8.20 11.53 6.08
C LYS A 104 -7.91 10.06 6.38
N ILE A 105 -8.13 9.17 5.42
CA ILE A 105 -7.83 7.74 5.56
C ILE A 105 -6.33 7.55 5.78
N PHE A 106 -5.49 8.13 4.92
CA PHE A 106 -4.04 8.02 5.01
C PHE A 106 -3.45 8.51 6.34
N LYS A 107 -4.02 9.58 6.92
CA LYS A 107 -3.64 10.12 8.23
C LYS A 107 -4.16 9.32 9.43
N GLY A 108 -5.12 8.42 9.21
CA GLY A 108 -5.82 7.72 10.29
C GLY A 108 -6.89 8.57 10.98
N ASP A 109 -7.26 9.71 10.41
CA ASP A 109 -8.30 10.61 10.95
C ASP A 109 -9.73 10.17 10.56
N TYR A 110 -9.87 9.07 9.82
CA TYR A 110 -11.18 8.54 9.43
C TYR A 110 -11.67 7.52 10.45
N HIS A 111 -12.96 7.57 10.77
CA HIS A 111 -13.54 6.76 11.86
C HIS A 111 -13.50 5.24 11.61
N ARG A 112 -13.42 4.80 10.34
CA ARG A 112 -13.37 3.39 9.96
C ARG A 112 -11.92 2.91 9.93
N LYS A 113 -11.47 2.32 11.03
CA LYS A 113 -10.06 1.97 11.26
C LYS A 113 -9.49 0.99 10.22
N PHE A 114 -10.30 0.04 9.74
CA PHE A 114 -9.85 -0.95 8.76
C PHE A 114 -9.39 -0.31 7.44
N MET A 115 -9.89 0.88 7.10
CA MET A 115 -9.47 1.56 5.88
C MET A 115 -8.01 2.02 5.95
N LEU A 116 -7.56 2.56 7.08
CA LEU A 116 -6.15 2.81 7.29
C LEU A 116 -5.35 1.51 7.27
N GLN A 117 -5.88 0.45 7.90
CA GLN A 117 -5.18 -0.84 7.98
C GLN A 117 -4.99 -1.50 6.61
N LEU A 118 -5.88 -1.25 5.64
CA LEU A 118 -5.69 -1.69 4.25
C LEU A 118 -4.53 -0.94 3.57
N VAL A 119 -4.27 0.31 3.95
CA VAL A 119 -3.21 1.16 3.37
C VAL A 119 -1.88 0.96 4.09
N SER A 120 -1.91 0.88 5.44
CA SER A 120 -0.70 0.82 6.28
C SER A 120 -0.97 0.00 7.53
N SER A 121 -0.49 -1.23 7.58
CA SER A 121 -0.54 -2.12 8.74
C SER A 121 0.45 -3.28 8.59
N GLN A 122 0.31 -4.32 9.42
CA GLN A 122 1.07 -5.56 9.23
C GLN A 122 0.58 -6.40 8.04
N LEU A 123 -0.67 -6.21 7.63
CA LEU A 123 -1.32 -6.96 6.55
C LEU A 123 -1.98 -5.99 5.56
N ASP A 124 -1.18 -5.07 5.02
CA ASP A 124 -1.63 -4.06 4.08
C ASP A 124 -1.37 -4.42 2.60
N MET A 125 -1.96 -3.65 1.72
CA MET A 125 -1.85 -3.87 0.28
C MET A 125 -0.48 -3.47 -0.27
N ASP A 126 0.22 -2.56 0.39
CA ASP A 126 1.59 -2.18 0.12
C ASP A 126 2.51 -3.40 0.25
N ARG A 127 2.50 -4.01 1.44
CA ARG A 127 3.33 -5.18 1.74
C ARG A 127 3.01 -6.37 0.85
N MET A 128 1.73 -6.61 0.55
CA MET A 128 1.32 -7.67 -0.36
C MET A 128 1.85 -7.49 -1.78
N ASP A 129 1.98 -6.25 -2.27
CA ASP A 129 2.56 -5.99 -3.58
C ASP A 129 4.07 -6.11 -3.56
N TYR A 130 4.77 -5.38 -2.66
CA TYR A 130 6.23 -5.33 -2.76
C TYR A 130 6.88 -6.69 -2.50
N LEU A 131 6.40 -7.48 -1.56
CA LEU A 131 6.94 -8.82 -1.32
C LEU A 131 6.89 -9.68 -2.58
N LYS A 132 5.74 -9.74 -3.23
CA LYS A 132 5.55 -10.53 -4.45
C LYS A 132 6.32 -9.95 -5.64
N ARG A 133 6.29 -8.63 -5.79
CA ARG A 133 6.93 -7.93 -6.91
C ARG A 133 8.44 -7.98 -6.83
N ASP A 134 9.00 -7.69 -5.67
CA ASP A 134 10.45 -7.72 -5.45
C ASP A 134 10.99 -9.15 -5.60
N SER A 135 10.29 -10.15 -5.05
CA SER A 135 10.60 -11.56 -5.26
C SER A 135 10.63 -11.93 -6.75
N PHE A 136 9.63 -11.50 -7.52
CA PHE A 136 9.55 -11.77 -8.95
C PHE A 136 10.74 -11.18 -9.73
N TYR A 137 11.08 -9.92 -9.46
CA TYR A 137 12.14 -9.23 -10.20
C TYR A 137 13.57 -9.57 -9.73
N THR A 138 13.74 -9.96 -8.48
CA THR A 138 15.04 -10.37 -7.94
C THR A 138 15.33 -11.86 -8.11
N GLY A 139 14.28 -12.67 -8.22
CA GLY A 139 14.38 -14.13 -8.17
C GLY A 139 14.56 -14.69 -6.76
N VAL A 140 14.42 -13.86 -5.72
CA VAL A 140 14.52 -14.26 -4.31
C VAL A 140 13.19 -14.85 -3.85
N ALA A 141 13.20 -16.09 -3.36
CA ALA A 141 11.97 -16.85 -3.08
C ALA A 141 11.25 -16.47 -1.79
N GLU A 142 11.92 -15.80 -0.84
CA GLU A 142 11.41 -15.49 0.49
C GLU A 142 10.16 -14.59 0.44
N GLY A 143 10.03 -13.74 -0.56
CA GLY A 143 8.85 -12.89 -0.78
C GLY A 143 7.71 -13.56 -1.56
N ASN A 144 7.82 -14.84 -1.87
CA ASN A 144 6.78 -15.55 -2.64
C ASN A 144 5.59 -15.93 -1.76
N ILE A 145 4.70 -14.98 -1.54
CA ILE A 145 3.47 -15.14 -0.76
C ILE A 145 2.26 -15.34 -1.66
N ASN A 146 1.26 -16.07 -1.16
CA ASN A 146 -0.03 -16.20 -1.83
C ASN A 146 -0.96 -15.05 -1.44
N SER A 147 -0.70 -13.85 -1.98
CA SER A 147 -1.50 -12.65 -1.69
C SER A 147 -2.98 -12.81 -2.07
N ASP A 148 -3.30 -13.51 -3.16
CA ASP A 148 -4.70 -13.74 -3.56
C ASP A 148 -5.46 -14.56 -2.50
N ARG A 149 -4.82 -15.56 -1.89
CA ARG A 149 -5.41 -16.33 -0.80
C ARG A 149 -5.59 -15.47 0.46
N LEU A 150 -4.59 -14.64 0.82
CA LEU A 150 -4.68 -13.75 1.96
C LEU A 150 -5.84 -12.76 1.80
N ILE A 151 -5.98 -12.16 0.62
CA ILE A 151 -7.09 -11.23 0.32
C ILE A 151 -8.44 -11.92 0.48
N GLN A 152 -8.59 -13.15 -0.01
CA GLN A 152 -9.83 -13.91 0.15
C GLN A 152 -10.19 -14.20 1.62
N MET A 153 -9.20 -14.22 2.52
CA MET A 153 -9.39 -14.45 3.96
C MET A 153 -9.59 -13.17 4.75
N LEU A 154 -9.44 -11.98 4.14
CA LEU A 154 -9.71 -10.71 4.81
C LEU A 154 -11.19 -10.59 5.20
N ASN A 155 -11.43 -10.00 6.36
CA ASN A 155 -12.76 -9.61 6.82
C ASN A 155 -12.66 -8.38 7.72
N VAL A 156 -13.78 -7.81 8.10
CA VAL A 156 -13.86 -6.66 9.02
C VAL A 156 -14.78 -7.01 10.18
N VAL A 157 -14.30 -6.83 11.40
CA VAL A 157 -15.07 -6.99 12.64
C VAL A 157 -14.86 -5.75 13.50
N ASP A 158 -15.94 -5.11 13.90
CA ASP A 158 -15.91 -3.90 14.74
C ASP A 158 -15.01 -2.78 14.16
N GLU A 159 -15.11 -2.56 12.84
CA GLU A 159 -14.30 -1.60 12.08
C GLU A 159 -12.78 -1.90 12.10
N VAL A 160 -12.37 -3.11 12.44
CA VAL A 160 -10.99 -3.59 12.44
C VAL A 160 -10.80 -4.65 11.35
N LEU A 161 -9.72 -4.53 10.58
CA LEU A 161 -9.33 -5.54 9.59
C LEU A 161 -8.88 -6.81 10.32
N VAL A 162 -9.47 -7.93 9.96
CA VAL A 162 -9.15 -9.24 10.53
C VAL A 162 -8.92 -10.26 9.41
N LEU A 163 -8.26 -11.36 9.76
CA LEU A 163 -8.13 -12.50 8.87
C LEU A 163 -8.92 -13.67 9.43
N GLU A 164 -9.62 -14.39 8.54
CA GLU A 164 -10.28 -15.63 8.91
C GLU A 164 -9.25 -16.68 9.40
N GLU A 165 -9.62 -17.49 10.40
CA GLU A 165 -8.75 -18.50 11.01
C GLU A 165 -8.08 -19.44 9.99
N LYS A 166 -8.77 -19.75 8.90
CA LYS A 166 -8.22 -20.54 7.77
C LYS A 166 -6.99 -19.92 7.13
N GLY A 167 -6.75 -18.61 7.32
CA GLY A 167 -5.64 -17.85 6.79
C GLY A 167 -4.35 -17.94 7.61
N ILE A 168 -4.38 -18.47 8.83
CA ILE A 168 -3.25 -18.47 9.79
C ILE A 168 -1.96 -19.01 9.16
N TYR A 169 -2.00 -20.17 8.51
CA TYR A 169 -0.82 -20.74 7.85
C TYR A 169 -0.28 -19.91 6.68
N SER A 170 -1.10 -19.03 6.11
CA SER A 170 -0.67 -18.13 5.03
C SER A 170 -0.02 -16.87 5.58
N ILE A 171 -0.40 -16.44 6.79
CA ILE A 171 0.23 -15.32 7.52
C ILE A 171 1.60 -15.68 8.05
N GLU A 172 1.83 -16.90 8.51
CA GLU A 172 3.15 -17.33 9.04
C GLU A 172 4.29 -17.16 8.03
N LYS A 173 3.95 -17.03 6.75
CA LYS A 173 4.90 -16.79 5.65
C LYS A 173 4.92 -15.32 5.19
N PHE A 174 4.06 -14.49 5.76
CA PHE A 174 3.91 -13.07 5.45
C PHE A 174 4.68 -12.20 6.45
#